data_be1aab449bd0f91aeea110e751c12f55
#
_entry.id   be1aab449bd0f91aeea110e751c12f55
#
_cell.length_a   1.000
_cell.length_b   1.000
_cell.length_c   1.000
_cell.angle_alpha   90.00
_cell.angle_beta   90.00
_cell.angle_gamma   90.00
#
_symmetry.space_group_name_H-M   'P 1'
#
loop_
_entity.id
_entity.type
_entity.pdbx_description
1 polymer ?
#
loop_
_entity_poly.entity_id
_entity_poly.type
_entity_poly.pdbx_seq_one_letter_code
_entity_poly.pdbx_strand_id
1 'polypeptide(L)'
;ERYTEQFAGRIFRWCELHRAMLTGHTIQEDSLGGQMICSAGVMPFYEYEHIPGIDWLGRITATELGAKQVGSAAAQLGKKHVLTETFACCGWDVTPRELKRIAEWQYVNGVNLMCHHLYPYSIRGQRKRDYPAFYSAHNPWTDELRPFNDYFTHLGYLLAESEERANVGVIHAMHSAYLTFDRADPEGS
;
A
#
# COMPACT_ATOMS: atom_id res chain seq x y z
N GLU A 1 16.27 -2.82 12.65
CA GLU A 1 16.05 -1.86 13.76
C GLU A 1 16.70 -0.51 13.51
N ARG A 2 18.03 -0.40 13.41
CA ARG A 2 18.70 0.91 13.24
C ARG A 2 18.24 1.69 12.02
N TYR A 3 18.01 1.05 10.89
CA TYR A 3 17.55 1.72 9.68
C TYR A 3 16.14 2.30 9.89
N THR A 4 15.20 1.49 10.33
CA THR A 4 13.82 1.91 10.58
C THR A 4 13.74 3.03 11.62
N GLU A 5 14.45 2.87 12.73
CA GLU A 5 14.47 3.85 13.83
C GLU A 5 15.14 5.17 13.42
N GLN A 6 16.28 5.10 12.73
CA GLN A 6 17.06 6.28 12.36
C GLN A 6 16.53 7.01 11.12
N PHE A 7 15.72 6.36 10.30
CA PHE A 7 15.07 6.97 9.14
C PHE A 7 13.59 7.28 9.47
N ALA A 8 12.71 6.30 9.43
CA ALA A 8 11.28 6.50 9.65
C ALA A 8 10.96 7.08 11.03
N GLY A 9 11.60 6.57 12.08
CA GLY A 9 11.41 7.04 13.44
C GLY A 9 11.83 8.50 13.66
N ARG A 10 12.83 9.01 12.95
CA ARG A 10 13.18 10.45 13.03
C ARG A 10 12.14 11.32 12.36
N ILE A 11 11.66 10.92 11.18
CA ILE A 11 10.62 11.66 10.46
C ILE A 11 9.33 11.64 11.27
N PHE A 12 8.96 10.49 11.82
CA PHE A 12 7.79 10.34 12.68
C PHE A 12 7.84 11.34 13.86
N ARG A 13 8.93 11.36 14.61
CA ARG A 13 9.11 12.28 15.75
C ARG A 13 9.07 13.74 15.33
N TRP A 14 9.61 14.07 14.16
CA TRP A 14 9.50 15.42 13.62
C TRP A 14 8.04 15.79 13.31
N CYS A 15 7.30 14.88 12.68
CA CYS A 15 5.87 15.07 12.40
C CYS A 15 5.07 15.29 13.69
N GLU A 16 5.30 14.47 14.73
CA GLU A 16 4.67 14.62 16.04
C GLU A 16 4.90 16.04 16.62
N LEU A 17 6.16 16.51 16.60
CA LEU A 17 6.53 17.85 17.11
C LEU A 17 5.86 18.97 16.30
N HIS A 18 5.55 18.75 15.03
CA HIS A 18 4.96 19.75 14.14
C HIS A 18 3.46 19.56 13.91
N ARG A 19 2.81 18.66 14.65
CA ARG A 19 1.38 18.33 14.50
C ARG A 19 1.02 17.90 13.08
N ALA A 20 1.92 17.19 12.43
CA ALA A 20 1.73 16.59 11.11
C ALA A 20 1.58 15.08 11.26
N MET A 21 0.95 14.43 10.29
CA MET A 21 0.87 12.97 10.22
C MET A 21 1.82 12.46 9.14
N LEU A 22 2.60 11.46 9.49
CA LEU A 22 3.43 10.73 8.52
C LEU A 22 2.59 9.63 7.89
N THR A 23 2.59 9.57 6.59
CA THR A 23 2.11 8.45 5.78
C THR A 23 3.09 8.17 4.66
N GLY A 24 3.07 6.97 4.13
CA GLY A 24 3.92 6.55 3.02
C GLY A 24 3.80 5.04 2.81
N HIS A 25 4.74 4.52 2.08
CA HIS A 25 4.89 3.09 1.85
C HIS A 25 6.36 2.79 1.54
N THR A 26 6.72 1.54 1.57
CA THR A 26 8.01 1.07 1.07
C THR A 26 7.88 0.63 -0.39
N ILE A 27 8.66 -0.31 -0.85
CA ILE A 27 8.61 -0.86 -2.20
C ILE A 27 8.90 -2.36 -2.14
N GLN A 28 8.33 -3.13 -3.07
CA GLN A 28 8.44 -4.59 -3.14
C GLN A 28 7.98 -5.28 -1.84
N GLU A 29 6.82 -4.91 -1.38
CA GLU A 29 6.26 -5.37 -0.11
C GLU A 29 5.59 -6.74 -0.20
N ASP A 30 5.43 -7.26 -1.40
CA ASP A 30 4.71 -8.49 -1.75
C ASP A 30 5.48 -9.78 -1.52
N SER A 31 6.79 -9.70 -1.25
CA SER A 31 7.64 -10.85 -0.95
C SER A 31 8.68 -10.55 0.12
N LEU A 32 9.09 -11.57 0.89
CA LEU A 32 10.15 -11.41 1.89
C LEU A 32 11.50 -11.07 1.24
N GLY A 33 11.83 -11.69 0.13
CA GLY A 33 13.05 -11.39 -0.63
C GLY A 33 13.09 -9.94 -1.13
N GLY A 34 11.97 -9.44 -1.69
CA GLY A 34 11.83 -8.05 -2.10
C GLY A 34 12.01 -7.07 -0.94
N GLN A 35 11.38 -7.36 0.20
CA GLN A 35 11.53 -6.56 1.42
C GLN A 35 12.99 -6.53 1.90
N MET A 36 13.70 -7.66 1.86
CA MET A 36 15.11 -7.72 2.23
C MET A 36 16.01 -6.85 1.36
N ILE A 37 15.71 -6.78 0.07
CA ILE A 37 16.48 -5.95 -0.88
C ILE A 37 16.21 -4.47 -0.65
N CYS A 38 14.94 -4.09 -0.45
CA CYS A 38 14.51 -2.70 -0.54
C CYS A 38 14.39 -2.00 0.82
N SER A 39 13.91 -2.67 1.85
CA SER A 39 13.54 -2.04 3.11
C SER A 39 14.00 -2.78 4.37
N ALA A 40 14.60 -3.95 4.23
CA ALA A 40 14.94 -4.83 5.34
C ALA A 40 13.73 -5.23 6.23
N GLY A 41 12.55 -5.29 5.62
CA GLY A 41 11.28 -5.61 6.27
C GLY A 41 10.39 -4.40 6.44
N VAL A 42 9.10 -4.57 6.16
CA VAL A 42 8.14 -3.45 6.12
C VAL A 42 7.34 -3.29 7.41
N MET A 43 6.98 -4.37 8.09
CA MET A 43 6.16 -4.27 9.31
C MET A 43 6.74 -3.36 10.39
N PRO A 44 8.07 -3.32 10.63
CA PRO A 44 8.66 -2.35 11.56
C PRO A 44 8.54 -0.89 11.11
N PHE A 45 8.36 -0.61 9.82
CA PHE A 45 8.10 0.74 9.32
C PHE A 45 6.75 1.26 9.73
N TYR A 46 5.72 0.42 9.70
CA TYR A 46 4.35 0.80 10.04
C TYR A 46 4.20 1.28 11.50
N GLU A 47 5.12 0.90 12.38
CA GLU A 47 5.18 1.44 13.75
C GLU A 47 5.39 2.96 13.74
N TYR A 48 6.22 3.45 12.82
CA TYR A 48 6.57 4.86 12.67
C TYR A 48 5.74 5.61 11.63
N GLU A 49 4.61 5.09 11.23
CA GLU A 49 3.64 5.78 10.36
C GLU A 49 2.35 6.03 11.11
N HIS A 50 1.82 7.25 11.03
CA HIS A 50 0.50 7.56 11.59
C HIS A 50 -0.61 6.89 10.79
N ILE A 51 -0.41 6.83 9.47
CA ILE A 51 -1.25 6.13 8.50
C ILE A 51 -0.32 5.21 7.71
N PRO A 52 -0.16 3.94 8.11
CA PRO A 52 0.66 3.00 7.38
C PRO A 52 0.09 2.75 5.99
N GLY A 53 0.97 2.57 5.02
CA GLY A 53 0.57 2.41 3.63
C GLY A 53 1.33 1.33 2.88
N ILE A 54 0.78 0.97 1.73
CA ILE A 54 1.39 0.08 0.74
C ILE A 54 1.37 0.70 -0.64
N ASP A 55 2.28 0.23 -1.49
CA ASP A 55 2.27 0.43 -2.93
C ASP A 55 1.81 -0.87 -3.61
N TRP A 56 0.71 -0.79 -4.37
CA TRP A 56 0.18 -1.94 -5.08
C TRP A 56 0.03 -1.64 -6.57
N LEU A 57 0.98 -2.14 -7.36
CA LEU A 57 1.07 -1.91 -8.79
C LEU A 57 0.50 -3.07 -9.60
N GLY A 58 -0.12 -2.74 -10.75
CA GLY A 58 -0.61 -3.72 -11.69
C GLY A 58 -1.95 -4.35 -11.32
N ARG A 59 -2.30 -5.41 -12.05
CA ARG A 59 -3.64 -6.06 -11.99
C ARG A 59 -3.66 -7.35 -11.17
N ILE A 60 -2.51 -7.79 -10.67
CA ILE A 60 -2.40 -9.08 -9.97
C ILE A 60 -2.92 -8.91 -8.54
N THR A 61 -3.73 -9.87 -8.10
CA THR A 61 -4.26 -9.95 -6.74
C THR A 61 -4.02 -11.36 -6.17
N ALA A 62 -2.91 -11.99 -6.58
CA ALA A 62 -2.62 -13.39 -6.25
C ALA A 62 -1.84 -13.58 -4.95
N THR A 63 -1.21 -12.51 -4.44
CA THR A 63 -0.47 -12.56 -3.18
C THR A 63 -1.11 -11.61 -2.17
N GLU A 64 -1.40 -12.12 -0.98
CA GLU A 64 -2.06 -11.30 0.07
C GLU A 64 -1.04 -10.66 1.01
N LEU A 65 0.24 -10.99 0.90
CA LEU A 65 1.24 -10.56 1.87
C LEU A 65 1.28 -9.04 2.01
N GLY A 66 1.41 -8.31 0.91
CA GLY A 66 1.49 -6.84 0.92
C GLY A 66 0.31 -6.19 1.65
N ALA A 67 -0.91 -6.44 1.18
CA ALA A 67 -2.10 -5.84 1.77
C ALA A 67 -2.40 -6.37 3.19
N LYS A 68 -2.25 -7.68 3.42
CA LYS A 68 -2.56 -8.27 4.73
C LYS A 68 -1.57 -7.87 5.81
N GLN A 69 -0.28 -7.73 5.49
CA GLN A 69 0.69 -7.33 6.51
C GLN A 69 0.47 -5.90 7.00
N VAL A 70 0.13 -4.95 6.13
CA VAL A 70 -0.16 -3.58 6.56
C VAL A 70 -1.44 -3.52 7.39
N GLY A 71 -2.50 -4.20 6.96
CA GLY A 71 -3.76 -4.29 7.73
C GLY A 71 -3.54 -4.92 9.11
N SER A 72 -2.78 -6.02 9.15
CA SER A 72 -2.44 -6.71 10.41
C SER A 72 -1.59 -5.83 11.34
N ALA A 73 -0.58 -5.15 10.83
CA ALA A 73 0.25 -4.23 11.61
C ALA A 73 -0.58 -3.07 12.14
N ALA A 74 -1.44 -2.47 11.30
CA ALA A 74 -2.33 -1.40 11.70
C ALA A 74 -3.28 -1.81 12.82
N ALA A 75 -3.91 -2.98 12.71
CA ALA A 75 -4.80 -3.51 13.74
C ALA A 75 -4.07 -3.73 15.08
N GLN A 76 -2.87 -4.33 15.05
CA GLN A 76 -2.07 -4.56 16.24
C GLN A 76 -1.56 -3.26 16.90
N LEU A 77 -1.30 -2.22 16.10
CA LEU A 77 -0.80 -0.93 16.57
C LEU A 77 -1.91 0.09 16.85
N GLY A 78 -3.17 -0.28 16.68
CA GLY A 78 -4.31 0.61 16.87
C GLY A 78 -4.37 1.76 15.86
N LYS A 79 -3.83 1.58 14.65
CA LYS A 79 -3.91 2.58 13.58
C LYS A 79 -5.27 2.50 12.90
N LYS A 80 -5.95 3.63 12.81
CA LYS A 80 -7.31 3.70 12.24
C LYS A 80 -7.34 3.63 10.72
N HIS A 81 -6.39 4.28 10.07
CA HIS A 81 -6.34 4.38 8.61
C HIS A 81 -5.16 3.60 8.05
N VAL A 82 -5.40 2.92 6.93
CA VAL A 82 -4.42 2.15 6.17
C VAL A 82 -4.53 2.57 4.71
N LEU A 83 -3.47 3.19 4.22
CA LEU A 83 -3.42 3.76 2.88
C LEU A 83 -2.91 2.73 1.86
N THR A 84 -3.37 2.83 0.63
CA THR A 84 -2.74 2.23 -0.54
C THR A 84 -2.48 3.27 -1.62
N GLU A 85 -1.27 3.30 -2.18
CA GLU A 85 -1.05 3.82 -3.52
C GLU A 85 -1.38 2.70 -4.50
N THR A 86 -2.29 2.93 -5.44
CA THR A 86 -2.84 1.84 -6.23
C THR A 86 -3.16 2.24 -7.66
N PHE A 87 -3.30 1.23 -8.53
CA PHE A 87 -3.70 1.32 -9.93
C PHE A 87 -2.61 1.73 -10.93
N ALA A 88 -1.41 2.07 -10.49
CA ALA A 88 -0.29 2.20 -11.40
C ALA A 88 -0.03 0.88 -12.14
N CYS A 89 0.58 0.94 -13.30
CA CYS A 89 0.89 -0.22 -14.14
C CYS A 89 -0.32 -1.08 -14.59
N CYS A 90 -1.53 -0.57 -14.44
CA CYS A 90 -2.73 -1.28 -14.92
C CYS A 90 -2.96 -1.18 -16.41
N GLY A 91 -2.23 -0.29 -17.11
CA GLY A 91 -2.38 -0.05 -18.55
C GLY A 91 -3.60 0.80 -18.90
N TRP A 92 -3.62 1.29 -20.16
CA TRP A 92 -4.69 2.16 -20.65
C TRP A 92 -6.02 1.45 -20.94
N ASP A 93 -5.98 0.14 -21.04
CA ASP A 93 -7.13 -0.72 -21.31
C ASP A 93 -7.84 -1.21 -20.03
N VAL A 94 -7.36 -0.80 -18.86
CA VAL A 94 -8.00 -1.15 -17.59
C VAL A 94 -9.43 -0.59 -17.50
N THR A 95 -10.33 -1.38 -16.98
CA THR A 95 -11.73 -1.01 -16.81
C THR A 95 -12.04 -0.65 -15.36
N PRO A 96 -13.08 0.19 -15.09
CA PRO A 96 -13.54 0.45 -13.72
C PRO A 96 -13.89 -0.82 -12.92
N ARG A 97 -14.35 -1.88 -13.61
CA ARG A 97 -14.62 -3.19 -12.98
C ARG A 97 -13.35 -3.84 -12.46
N GLU A 98 -12.25 -3.76 -13.21
CA GLU A 98 -10.96 -4.30 -12.79
C GLU A 98 -10.37 -3.49 -11.65
N LEU A 99 -10.45 -2.16 -11.73
CA LEU A 99 -10.03 -1.28 -10.64
C LEU A 99 -10.81 -1.60 -9.35
N LYS A 100 -12.12 -1.80 -9.47
CA LYS A 100 -12.98 -2.19 -8.34
C LYS A 100 -12.52 -3.51 -7.71
N ARG A 101 -12.24 -4.53 -8.53
CA ARG A 101 -11.74 -5.83 -8.07
C ARG A 101 -10.41 -5.69 -7.31
N ILE A 102 -9.48 -4.90 -7.85
CA ILE A 102 -8.16 -4.65 -7.22
C ILE A 102 -8.34 -3.94 -5.88
N ALA A 103 -9.18 -2.91 -5.82
CA ALA A 103 -9.42 -2.16 -4.61
C ALA A 103 -10.17 -2.99 -3.55
N GLU A 104 -11.21 -3.72 -3.92
CA GLU A 104 -11.96 -4.58 -2.99
C GLU A 104 -11.06 -5.66 -2.38
N TRP A 105 -10.16 -6.25 -3.18
CA TRP A 105 -9.18 -7.21 -2.68
C TRP A 105 -8.27 -6.57 -1.61
N GLN A 106 -7.79 -5.34 -1.82
CA GLN A 106 -6.99 -4.62 -0.82
C GLN A 106 -7.81 -4.30 0.43
N TYR A 107 -9.06 -3.87 0.26
CA TYR A 107 -9.95 -3.51 1.38
C TYR A 107 -10.29 -4.71 2.26
N VAL A 108 -10.53 -5.89 1.71
CA VAL A 108 -10.77 -7.10 2.52
C VAL A 108 -9.50 -7.57 3.25
N ASN A 109 -8.33 -7.10 2.84
CA ASN A 109 -7.06 -7.37 3.51
C ASN A 109 -6.63 -6.29 4.51
N GLY A 110 -7.45 -5.26 4.74
CA GLY A 110 -7.26 -4.29 5.81
C GLY A 110 -6.99 -2.84 5.37
N VAL A 111 -6.89 -2.58 4.06
CA VAL A 111 -6.82 -1.21 3.53
C VAL A 111 -8.17 -0.52 3.69
N ASN A 112 -8.17 0.79 3.96
CA ASN A 112 -9.40 1.58 4.06
C ASN A 112 -9.28 3.02 3.53
N LEU A 113 -8.12 3.38 3.00
CA LEU A 113 -7.85 4.69 2.40
C LEU A 113 -7.10 4.50 1.08
N MET A 114 -7.62 5.08 -0.01
CA MET A 114 -7.09 4.86 -1.35
C MET A 114 -6.50 6.14 -1.93
N CYS A 115 -5.26 6.04 -2.41
CA CYS A 115 -4.60 7.05 -3.20
C CYS A 115 -4.40 6.52 -4.62
N HIS A 116 -5.15 7.06 -5.57
CA HIS A 116 -5.02 6.65 -6.97
C HIS A 116 -3.73 7.17 -7.59
N HIS A 117 -2.98 6.33 -8.22
CA HIS A 117 -1.83 6.71 -9.06
C HIS A 117 -2.30 6.85 -10.50
N LEU A 118 -2.31 7.99 -11.12
CA LEU A 118 -2.24 9.39 -10.70
C LEU A 118 -3.28 10.24 -11.45
N TYR A 119 -3.49 11.48 -10.97
CA TYR A 119 -4.11 12.54 -11.76
C TYR A 119 -3.03 13.58 -12.14
N PRO A 120 -2.30 13.39 -13.25
CA PRO A 120 -1.14 14.21 -13.56
C PRO A 120 -1.55 15.61 -14.01
N TYR A 121 -0.76 16.61 -13.63
CA TYR A 121 -0.94 17.98 -14.10
C TYR A 121 -0.91 18.08 -15.64
N SER A 122 -0.12 17.23 -16.30
CA SER A 122 0.01 17.19 -17.74
C SER A 122 0.50 15.82 -18.19
N ILE A 123 -0.02 15.33 -19.32
CA ILE A 123 0.44 14.10 -19.96
C ILE A 123 1.46 14.35 -21.10
N ARG A 124 2.09 15.51 -21.13
CA ARG A 124 3.12 15.81 -22.15
C ARG A 124 4.38 15.00 -21.92
N GLY A 125 5.02 14.60 -23.02
CA GLY A 125 6.33 13.96 -23.02
C GLY A 125 6.30 12.61 -22.31
N GLN A 126 7.26 12.37 -21.44
CA GLN A 126 7.45 11.11 -20.75
C GLN A 126 6.33 10.78 -19.76
N ARG A 127 5.64 11.78 -19.19
CA ARG A 127 4.53 11.58 -18.24
C ARG A 127 3.41 10.69 -18.78
N LYS A 128 3.14 10.72 -20.10
CA LYS A 128 2.14 9.84 -20.71
C LYS A 128 2.50 8.35 -20.70
N ARG A 129 3.75 8.01 -20.37
CA ARG A 129 4.27 6.64 -20.32
C ARG A 129 4.54 6.16 -18.89
N ASP A 130 4.34 7.04 -17.91
CA ASP A 130 4.63 6.78 -16.51
C ASP A 130 3.47 6.04 -15.87
N TYR A 131 3.57 4.73 -15.82
CA TYR A 131 2.68 3.83 -15.07
C TYR A 131 1.18 4.04 -15.28
N PRO A 132 0.65 3.95 -16.55
CA PRO A 132 -0.78 4.15 -16.80
C PRO A 132 -1.65 3.08 -16.07
N ALA A 133 -2.97 3.33 -15.89
CA ALA A 133 -3.73 4.41 -16.52
C ALA A 133 -3.63 5.72 -15.71
N PHE A 134 -3.82 6.85 -16.41
CA PHE A 134 -3.98 8.14 -15.76
C PHE A 134 -5.44 8.60 -15.79
N TYR A 135 -5.84 9.29 -14.75
CA TYR A 135 -7.16 9.92 -14.65
C TYR A 135 -7.08 11.31 -15.30
N SER A 136 -7.47 11.40 -16.56
CA SER A 136 -7.42 12.63 -17.35
C SER A 136 -8.47 12.59 -18.45
N ALA A 137 -8.61 13.68 -19.18
CA ALA A 137 -9.52 13.76 -20.35
C ALA A 137 -9.22 12.73 -21.47
N HIS A 138 -8.07 12.06 -21.42
CA HIS A 138 -7.72 10.97 -22.34
C HIS A 138 -8.24 9.60 -21.90
N ASN A 139 -8.75 9.50 -20.68
CA ASN A 139 -9.36 8.28 -20.19
C ASN A 139 -10.89 8.45 -20.26
N PRO A 140 -11.59 7.64 -21.07
CA PRO A 140 -13.00 7.86 -21.39
C PRO A 140 -13.95 7.72 -20.19
N TRP A 141 -13.53 7.10 -19.09
CA TRP A 141 -14.34 6.93 -17.89
C TRP A 141 -13.93 7.82 -16.72
N THR A 142 -13.03 8.79 -16.92
CA THR A 142 -12.57 9.67 -15.82
C THR A 142 -13.74 10.44 -15.19
N ASP A 143 -14.69 10.90 -15.98
CA ASP A 143 -15.86 11.64 -15.48
C ASP A 143 -16.81 10.76 -14.64
N GLU A 144 -16.74 9.45 -14.83
CA GLU A 144 -17.54 8.46 -14.10
C GLU A 144 -16.87 7.95 -12.81
N LEU A 145 -15.72 8.51 -12.42
CA LEU A 145 -15.02 8.11 -11.20
C LEU A 145 -15.76 8.47 -9.91
N ARG A 146 -16.67 9.44 -9.94
CA ARG A 146 -17.36 9.87 -8.73
C ARG A 146 -18.13 8.73 -8.04
N PRO A 147 -19.00 7.96 -8.72
CA PRO A 147 -19.67 6.81 -8.09
C PRO A 147 -18.69 5.75 -7.55
N PHE A 148 -17.57 5.55 -8.23
CA PHE A 148 -16.50 4.67 -7.79
C PHE A 148 -15.88 5.16 -6.48
N ASN A 149 -15.52 6.44 -6.42
CA ASN A 149 -14.93 7.06 -5.24
C ASN A 149 -15.91 7.11 -4.07
N ASP A 150 -17.19 7.42 -4.32
CA ASP A 150 -18.24 7.43 -3.29
C ASP A 150 -18.39 6.04 -2.67
N TYR A 151 -18.39 4.97 -3.48
CA TYR A 151 -18.44 3.59 -2.99
C TYR A 151 -17.27 3.28 -2.05
N PHE A 152 -16.04 3.55 -2.45
CA PHE A 152 -14.86 3.28 -1.62
C PHE A 152 -14.73 4.22 -0.43
N THR A 153 -15.24 5.43 -0.51
CA THR A 153 -15.32 6.35 0.64
C THR A 153 -16.24 5.77 1.72
N HIS A 154 -17.42 5.30 1.34
CA HIS A 154 -18.34 4.67 2.30
C HIS A 154 -17.78 3.38 2.88
N LEU A 155 -17.21 2.51 2.04
CA LEU A 155 -16.61 1.26 2.48
C LEU A 155 -15.40 1.51 3.40
N GLY A 156 -14.54 2.46 3.02
CA GLY A 156 -13.37 2.84 3.82
C GLY A 156 -13.75 3.42 5.18
N TYR A 157 -14.79 4.24 5.23
CA TYR A 157 -15.33 4.74 6.49
C TYR A 157 -15.82 3.61 7.39
N LEU A 158 -16.61 2.68 6.86
CA LEU A 158 -17.10 1.55 7.63
C LEU A 158 -15.96 0.69 8.19
N LEU A 159 -14.94 0.42 7.37
CA LEU A 159 -13.78 -0.37 7.80
C LEU A 159 -12.94 0.38 8.83
N ALA A 160 -12.77 1.70 8.69
CA ALA A 160 -12.03 2.51 9.65
C ALA A 160 -12.72 2.62 11.03
N GLU A 161 -14.04 2.46 11.10
CA GLU A 161 -14.82 2.47 12.34
C GLU A 161 -15.11 1.06 12.87
N SER A 162 -14.54 0.02 12.25
CA SER A 162 -14.70 -1.37 12.66
C SER A 162 -13.42 -1.97 13.20
N GLU A 163 -13.54 -3.08 13.91
CA GLU A 163 -12.40 -3.86 14.39
C GLU A 163 -12.36 -5.22 13.69
N GLU A 164 -11.22 -5.57 13.15
CA GLU A 164 -10.99 -6.92 12.63
C GLU A 164 -10.92 -7.91 13.79
N ARG A 165 -11.73 -8.96 13.74
CA ARG A 165 -11.67 -10.06 14.68
C ARG A 165 -10.94 -11.25 14.07
N ALA A 166 -9.68 -11.41 14.43
CA ALA A 166 -8.86 -12.53 14.03
C ALA A 166 -8.75 -13.57 15.16
N ASN A 167 -9.06 -14.85 14.83
CA ASN A 167 -8.93 -15.97 15.76
C ASN A 167 -7.68 -16.80 15.53
N VAL A 168 -6.92 -16.50 14.48
CA VAL A 168 -5.70 -17.21 14.09
C VAL A 168 -4.58 -16.20 13.89
N GLY A 169 -3.45 -16.43 14.54
CA GLY A 169 -2.22 -15.67 14.33
C GLY A 169 -1.27 -16.43 13.40
N VAL A 170 -0.71 -15.72 12.42
CA VAL A 170 0.35 -16.24 11.55
C VAL A 170 1.65 -15.51 11.87
N ILE A 171 2.71 -16.27 12.17
CA ILE A 171 4.02 -15.66 12.44
C ILE A 171 4.60 -15.14 11.13
N HIS A 172 4.89 -13.85 11.07
CA HIS A 172 5.61 -13.24 9.96
C HIS A 172 7.11 -13.56 10.08
N ALA A 173 7.61 -14.39 9.17
CA ALA A 173 8.93 -15.05 9.31
C ALA A 173 10.12 -14.12 8.94
N MET A 174 10.05 -12.83 9.20
CA MET A 174 11.08 -11.85 8.82
C MET A 174 12.45 -12.15 9.47
N HIS A 175 12.47 -12.63 10.71
CA HIS A 175 13.74 -13.02 11.36
C HIS A 175 14.40 -14.22 10.68
N SER A 176 13.63 -15.16 10.15
CA SER A 176 14.16 -16.25 9.34
C SER A 176 14.74 -15.72 8.03
N ALA A 177 14.03 -14.80 7.38
CA ALA A 177 14.52 -14.16 6.17
C ALA A 177 15.86 -13.42 6.40
N TYR A 178 16.07 -12.77 7.53
CA TYR A 178 17.36 -12.15 7.86
C TYR A 178 18.52 -13.14 7.95
N LEU A 179 18.24 -14.38 8.33
CA LEU A 179 19.27 -15.43 8.51
C LEU A 179 19.54 -16.21 7.23
N THR A 180 18.55 -16.32 6.36
CA THR A 180 18.62 -17.18 5.16
C THR A 180 18.78 -16.39 3.86
N PHE A 181 18.60 -15.05 3.91
CA PHE A 181 18.62 -14.23 2.71
C PHE A 181 19.96 -14.32 1.98
N ASP A 182 19.91 -14.76 0.73
CA ASP A 182 21.04 -14.71 -0.20
C ASP A 182 20.73 -13.71 -1.31
N ARG A 183 21.57 -12.67 -1.42
CA ARG A 183 21.43 -11.66 -2.47
C ARG A 183 21.60 -12.22 -3.89
N ALA A 184 22.30 -13.35 -4.03
CA ALA A 184 22.50 -14.01 -5.32
C ALA A 184 21.28 -14.86 -5.74
N ASP A 185 20.46 -15.28 -4.76
CA ASP A 185 19.20 -16.02 -4.97
C ASP A 185 18.11 -15.52 -4.02
N PRO A 186 17.59 -14.33 -4.24
CA PRO A 186 16.63 -13.72 -3.32
C PRO A 186 15.25 -14.39 -3.30
N GLU A 187 14.92 -15.20 -4.30
CA GLU A 187 13.65 -15.94 -4.36
C GLU A 187 13.74 -17.33 -3.72
N GLY A 188 14.94 -17.87 -3.57
CA GLY A 188 15.20 -19.16 -2.89
C GLY A 188 15.43 -19.03 -1.39
N SER A 189 15.34 -17.83 -0.84
CA SER A 189 15.62 -17.51 0.57
C SER A 189 14.38 -17.47 1.42
#